data_916dd2df1a63cafb66b6922fba6e6de8
#
_entry.id   916dd2df1a63cafb66b6922fba6e6de8
#
_cell.length_a   1.000
_cell.length_b   1.000
_cell.length_c   1.000
_cell.angle_alpha   90.00
_cell.angle_beta   90.00
_cell.angle_gamma   90.00
#
_symmetry.space_group_name_H-M   'P 1'
#
loop_
_entity.id
_entity.type
_entity.pdbx_description
1 polymer ?
#
loop_
_entity_poly.entity_id
_entity_poly.type
_entity_poly.pdbx_seq_one_letter_code
_entity_poly.pdbx_strand_id
1 'polypeptide(L)'
;ETPRPDRWSAYDRPELVERLTRAEANGARSITVLLEGLRCSACSWLADKALHLQSGVLDVSVNPATARARLVWEPSKVRLGDLLRVLEHVGLRPHPLAGEPAEQIALLERRSALKRLAVAGFGMMQVMMFALPLYVAHQSGMEPGMREFFRLVSMLVSIPVAFYAGWPFY
;
A
#
# COMPACT_ATOMS: atom_id res chain seq x y z
N GLU A 1 -16.53 -36.45 -11.90
CA GLU A 1 -15.97 -35.07 -11.80
C GLU A 1 -14.51 -35.19 -11.39
N THR A 2 -13.62 -35.16 -12.36
CA THR A 2 -12.18 -35.21 -12.10
C THR A 2 -11.78 -34.01 -11.28
N PRO A 3 -11.16 -34.17 -10.08
CA PRO A 3 -10.69 -33.04 -9.29
C PRO A 3 -9.72 -32.23 -10.17
N ARG A 4 -10.03 -30.94 -10.38
CA ARG A 4 -9.06 -30.04 -11.05
C ARG A 4 -7.74 -30.15 -10.31
N PRO A 5 -6.63 -30.40 -11.01
CA PRO A 5 -5.33 -30.41 -10.36
C PRO A 5 -5.16 -29.10 -9.59
N ASP A 6 -4.89 -29.22 -8.30
CA ASP A 6 -4.72 -28.09 -7.42
C ASP A 6 -3.58 -27.23 -7.96
N ARG A 7 -3.92 -26.13 -8.61
CA ARG A 7 -2.94 -25.25 -9.27
C ARG A 7 -1.88 -24.71 -8.29
N TRP A 8 -2.21 -24.70 -7.01
CA TRP A 8 -1.30 -24.20 -5.97
C TRP A 8 -0.26 -25.23 -5.54
N SER A 9 -0.50 -26.53 -5.75
CA SER A 9 0.47 -27.60 -5.46
C SER A 9 1.75 -27.47 -6.28
N ALA A 10 1.70 -26.83 -7.44
CA ALA A 10 2.87 -26.54 -8.24
C ALA A 10 3.85 -25.60 -7.53
N TYR A 11 3.35 -24.70 -6.69
CA TYR A 11 4.16 -23.73 -5.93
C TYR A 11 4.87 -24.35 -4.71
N ASP A 12 4.55 -25.59 -4.34
CA ASP A 12 5.22 -26.31 -3.27
C ASP A 12 6.52 -27.01 -3.73
N ARG A 13 6.82 -26.98 -5.04
CA ARG A 13 8.07 -27.52 -5.57
C ARG A 13 9.25 -26.73 -5.04
N PRO A 14 10.31 -27.38 -4.50
CA PRO A 14 11.43 -26.70 -3.87
C PRO A 14 12.12 -25.69 -4.80
N GLU A 15 12.26 -26.02 -6.09
CA GLU A 15 12.84 -25.14 -7.10
C GLU A 15 12.05 -23.83 -7.27
N LEU A 16 10.72 -23.91 -7.26
CA LEU A 16 9.85 -22.72 -7.36
C LEU A 16 9.85 -21.92 -6.06
N VAL A 17 9.82 -22.60 -4.93
CA VAL A 17 9.90 -21.96 -3.62
C VAL A 17 11.20 -21.16 -3.50
N GLU A 18 12.34 -21.73 -3.88
CA GLU A 18 13.63 -21.03 -3.86
C GLU A 18 13.67 -19.80 -4.78
N ARG A 19 13.07 -19.90 -5.96
CA ARG A 19 13.04 -18.79 -6.93
C ARG A 19 12.07 -17.68 -6.56
N LEU A 20 10.95 -18.02 -5.91
CA LEU A 20 9.87 -17.08 -5.60
C LEU A 20 10.00 -16.47 -4.21
N THR A 21 10.70 -17.13 -3.29
CA THR A 21 10.77 -16.71 -1.91
C THR A 21 12.18 -16.32 -1.51
N ARG A 22 12.28 -15.47 -0.49
CA ARG A 22 13.54 -15.07 0.12
C ARG A 22 13.71 -15.76 1.46
N ALA A 23 14.89 -16.23 1.74
CA ALA A 23 15.24 -16.71 3.08
C ALA A 23 15.38 -15.51 4.03
N GLU A 24 14.68 -15.58 5.14
CA GLU A 24 14.75 -14.64 6.25
C GLU A 24 15.62 -15.22 7.38
N ALA A 25 15.94 -14.39 8.36
CA ALA A 25 16.59 -14.86 9.58
C ALA A 25 15.74 -15.95 10.26
N ASN A 26 16.37 -16.88 10.96
CA ASN A 26 15.72 -17.99 11.70
C ASN A 26 15.02 -19.06 10.82
N GLY A 27 15.40 -19.23 9.55
CA GLY A 27 14.84 -20.27 8.69
C GLY A 27 13.43 -19.96 8.16
N ALA A 28 12.88 -18.80 8.44
CA ALA A 28 11.64 -18.34 7.84
C ALA A 28 11.84 -17.98 6.35
N ARG A 29 10.75 -17.95 5.61
CA ARG A 29 10.72 -17.48 4.22
C ARG A 29 9.73 -16.35 4.04
N SER A 30 10.04 -15.47 3.12
CA SER A 30 9.15 -14.36 2.76
C SER A 30 8.86 -14.34 1.26
N ILE A 31 7.65 -13.89 0.92
CA ILE A 31 7.21 -13.69 -0.47
C ILE A 31 6.35 -12.43 -0.57
N THR A 32 6.41 -11.78 -1.73
CA THR A 32 5.45 -10.74 -2.09
C THR A 32 4.47 -11.30 -3.12
N VAL A 33 3.19 -11.14 -2.84
CA VAL A 33 2.09 -11.62 -3.67
C VAL A 33 1.23 -10.44 -4.10
N LEU A 34 0.94 -10.32 -5.38
CA LEU A 34 -0.07 -9.40 -5.88
C LEU A 34 -1.46 -10.02 -5.66
N LEU A 35 -2.37 -9.26 -5.06
CA LEU A 35 -3.73 -9.71 -4.74
C LEU A 35 -4.73 -9.05 -5.71
N GLU A 36 -5.12 -9.76 -6.75
CA GLU A 36 -6.19 -9.30 -7.62
C GLU A 36 -7.55 -9.48 -6.93
N GLY A 37 -8.39 -8.46 -7.02
CA GLY A 37 -9.71 -8.46 -6.36
C GLY A 37 -9.75 -7.70 -5.02
N LEU A 38 -8.63 -7.11 -4.60
CA LEU A 38 -8.56 -6.28 -3.40
C LEU A 38 -9.21 -4.90 -3.68
N ARG A 39 -10.51 -4.78 -3.40
CA ARG A 39 -11.30 -3.58 -3.75
C ARG A 39 -11.59 -2.66 -2.58
N CYS A 40 -11.39 -3.12 -1.35
CA CYS A 40 -11.77 -2.36 -0.15
C CYS A 40 -10.87 -2.72 1.05
N SER A 41 -10.86 -1.85 2.05
CA SER A 41 -10.13 -2.07 3.30
C SER A 41 -10.61 -3.30 4.08
N ALA A 42 -11.90 -3.66 3.97
CA ALA A 42 -12.43 -4.88 4.58
C ALA A 42 -11.84 -6.14 3.94
N CYS A 43 -11.60 -6.13 2.61
CA CYS A 43 -10.96 -7.25 1.92
C CYS A 43 -9.50 -7.42 2.37
N SER A 44 -8.76 -6.31 2.58
CA SER A 44 -7.38 -6.37 3.09
C SER A 44 -7.33 -6.90 4.52
N TRP A 45 -8.25 -6.47 5.39
CA TRP A 45 -8.37 -6.97 6.74
C TRP A 45 -8.72 -8.47 6.77
N LEU A 46 -9.64 -8.91 5.91
CA LEU A 46 -10.04 -10.30 5.83
C LEU A 46 -8.88 -11.20 5.36
N ALA A 47 -8.12 -10.77 4.35
CA ALA A 47 -6.93 -11.48 3.89
C ALA A 47 -5.86 -11.58 4.98
N ASP A 48 -5.60 -10.49 5.66
CA ASP A 48 -4.67 -10.41 6.80
C ASP A 48 -5.09 -11.39 7.90
N LYS A 49 -6.35 -11.33 8.32
CA LYS A 49 -6.89 -12.20 9.38
C LYS A 49 -6.88 -13.67 9.00
N ALA A 50 -7.27 -14.01 7.77
CA ALA A 50 -7.30 -15.39 7.30
C ALA A 50 -5.90 -16.03 7.27
N LEU A 51 -4.87 -15.24 6.91
CA LEU A 51 -3.49 -15.68 6.89
C LEU A 51 -2.90 -15.83 8.30
N HIS A 52 -3.19 -14.90 9.20
CA HIS A 52 -2.73 -14.98 10.60
C HIS A 52 -3.33 -16.16 11.36
N LEU A 53 -4.47 -16.68 10.93
CA LEU A 53 -5.05 -17.89 11.52
C LEU A 53 -4.32 -19.18 11.12
N GLN A 54 -3.42 -19.12 10.14
CA GLN A 54 -2.64 -20.29 9.72
C GLN A 54 -1.45 -20.50 10.64
N SER A 55 -1.34 -21.71 11.19
CA SER A 55 -0.19 -22.09 12.01
C SER A 55 1.09 -22.04 11.19
N GLY A 56 2.07 -21.27 11.63
CA GLY A 56 3.36 -21.12 10.93
C GLY A 56 3.51 -19.80 10.16
N VAL A 57 2.49 -18.98 10.06
CA VAL A 57 2.60 -17.60 9.58
C VAL A 57 3.13 -16.71 10.70
N LEU A 58 4.21 -16.00 10.41
CA LEU A 58 4.92 -15.14 11.37
C LEU A 58 4.52 -13.67 11.23
N ASP A 59 4.40 -13.21 9.99
CA ASP A 59 4.05 -11.82 9.69
C ASP A 59 3.28 -11.72 8.37
N VAL A 60 2.31 -10.84 8.34
CA VAL A 60 1.51 -10.50 7.15
C VAL A 60 1.38 -9.00 7.06
N SER A 61 1.66 -8.44 5.92
CA SER A 61 1.44 -7.03 5.65
C SER A 61 0.74 -6.87 4.31
N VAL A 62 -0.51 -6.39 4.33
CA VAL A 62 -1.32 -6.15 3.13
C VAL A 62 -1.38 -4.65 2.86
N ASN A 63 -0.91 -4.24 1.69
CA ASN A 63 -1.00 -2.86 1.23
C ASN A 63 -2.16 -2.72 0.23
N PRO A 64 -3.30 -2.11 0.61
CA PRO A 64 -4.45 -1.97 -0.26
C PRO A 64 -4.21 -1.03 -1.46
N ALA A 65 -3.31 -0.06 -1.32
CA ALA A 65 -3.03 0.91 -2.38
C ALA A 65 -2.26 0.30 -3.56
N THR A 66 -1.44 -0.72 -3.30
CA THR A 66 -0.64 -1.42 -4.32
C THR A 66 -1.17 -2.81 -4.63
N ALA A 67 -2.22 -3.25 -3.94
CA ALA A 67 -2.77 -4.60 -3.98
C ALA A 67 -1.72 -5.69 -3.74
N ARG A 68 -0.72 -5.42 -2.89
CA ARG A 68 0.36 -6.36 -2.56
C ARG A 68 0.28 -6.82 -1.12
N ALA A 69 0.55 -8.11 -0.92
CA ALA A 69 0.73 -8.70 0.39
C ALA A 69 2.14 -9.26 0.52
N ARG A 70 2.83 -8.91 1.61
CA ARG A 70 4.06 -9.57 2.04
C ARG A 70 3.69 -10.61 3.08
N LEU A 71 4.16 -11.83 2.88
CA LEU A 71 3.95 -12.97 3.78
C LEU A 71 5.30 -13.43 4.30
N VAL A 72 5.39 -13.67 5.61
CA VAL A 72 6.54 -14.30 6.26
C VAL A 72 6.06 -15.52 7.01
N TRP A 73 6.63 -16.69 6.73
CA TRP A 73 6.18 -17.95 7.35
C TRP A 73 7.32 -18.93 7.57
N GLU A 74 7.07 -19.94 8.40
CA GLU A 74 7.94 -21.08 8.62
C GLU A 74 7.60 -22.20 7.63
N PRO A 75 8.50 -22.59 6.71
CA PRO A 75 8.24 -23.66 5.72
C PRO A 75 8.03 -25.04 6.32
N SER A 76 8.54 -25.25 7.56
CA SER A 76 8.35 -26.48 8.31
C SER A 76 6.91 -26.70 8.79
N LYS A 77 6.13 -25.63 8.95
CA LYS A 77 4.77 -25.68 9.51
C LYS A 77 3.68 -25.54 8.43
N VAL A 78 3.91 -24.71 7.43
CA VAL A 78 2.91 -24.45 6.37
C VAL A 78 3.59 -24.28 5.00
N ARG A 79 2.97 -24.81 3.96
CA ARG A 79 3.45 -24.73 2.59
C ARG A 79 2.98 -23.45 1.90
N LEU A 80 3.72 -22.99 0.91
CA LEU A 80 3.35 -21.83 0.13
C LEU A 80 1.99 -22.01 -0.57
N GLY A 81 1.76 -23.20 -1.17
CA GLY A 81 0.51 -23.52 -1.85
C GLY A 81 -0.71 -23.43 -0.92
N ASP A 82 -0.57 -23.80 0.35
CA ASP A 82 -1.65 -23.70 1.33
C ASP A 82 -2.01 -22.23 1.63
N LEU A 83 -1.01 -21.36 1.77
CA LEU A 83 -1.22 -19.93 1.98
C LEU A 83 -1.91 -19.26 0.78
N LEU A 84 -1.50 -19.63 -0.44
CA LEU A 84 -2.15 -19.12 -1.66
C LEU A 84 -3.60 -19.61 -1.78
N ARG A 85 -3.87 -20.85 -1.36
CA ARG A 85 -5.22 -21.41 -1.33
C ARG A 85 -6.12 -20.68 -0.32
N VAL A 86 -5.61 -20.32 0.85
CA VAL A 86 -6.36 -19.50 1.82
C VAL A 86 -6.78 -18.17 1.22
N LEU A 87 -5.89 -17.49 0.50
CA LEU A 87 -6.22 -16.24 -0.19
C LEU A 87 -7.30 -16.44 -1.26
N GLU A 88 -7.25 -17.54 -2.00
CA GLU A 88 -8.28 -17.87 -3.00
C GLU A 88 -9.64 -18.15 -2.35
N HIS A 89 -9.70 -18.82 -1.20
CA HIS A 89 -10.94 -19.05 -0.46
C HIS A 89 -11.59 -17.77 0.05
N VAL A 90 -10.79 -16.76 0.33
CA VAL A 90 -11.28 -15.41 0.71
C VAL A 90 -11.80 -14.64 -0.52
N GLY A 91 -11.67 -15.20 -1.74
CA GLY A 91 -12.13 -14.57 -2.98
C GLY A 91 -11.09 -13.70 -3.67
N LEU A 92 -9.86 -13.74 -3.22
CA LEU A 92 -8.74 -13.03 -3.85
C LEU A 92 -7.99 -13.95 -4.83
N ARG A 93 -7.39 -13.38 -5.86
CA ARG A 93 -6.53 -14.11 -6.79
C ARG A 93 -5.07 -13.76 -6.51
N PRO A 94 -4.33 -14.63 -5.80
CA PRO A 94 -2.93 -14.37 -5.52
C PRO A 94 -2.05 -14.65 -6.73
N HIS A 95 -1.17 -13.70 -7.07
CA HIS A 95 -0.15 -13.83 -8.10
C HIS A 95 1.23 -13.66 -7.45
N PRO A 96 1.97 -14.75 -7.21
CA PRO A 96 3.33 -14.67 -6.69
C PRO A 96 4.24 -13.87 -7.60
N LEU A 97 4.89 -12.84 -7.06
CA LEU A 97 5.84 -12.02 -7.80
C LEU A 97 7.23 -12.64 -7.69
N ALA A 98 7.76 -13.14 -8.80
CA ALA A 98 9.08 -13.74 -8.83
C ALA A 98 10.18 -12.67 -8.69
N GLY A 99 11.04 -12.83 -7.68
CA GLY A 99 12.36 -12.19 -7.65
C GLY A 99 12.41 -10.68 -7.41
N GLU A 100 11.30 -9.99 -7.20
CA GLU A 100 11.37 -8.58 -6.79
C GLU A 100 11.73 -8.49 -5.30
N PRO A 101 12.84 -7.83 -4.95
CA PRO A 101 13.17 -7.62 -3.55
C PRO A 101 12.09 -6.77 -2.90
N ALA A 102 11.30 -7.39 -2.02
CA ALA A 102 10.22 -6.73 -1.27
C ALA A 102 10.71 -5.43 -0.60
N GLU A 103 11.98 -5.39 -0.25
CA GLU A 103 12.66 -4.24 0.33
C GLU A 103 12.82 -3.08 -0.67
N GLN A 104 13.12 -3.35 -1.94
CA GLN A 104 13.20 -2.29 -2.96
C GLN A 104 11.82 -1.70 -3.26
N ILE A 105 10.79 -2.54 -3.31
CA ILE A 105 9.41 -2.10 -3.49
C ILE A 105 8.97 -1.25 -2.31
N ALA A 106 9.19 -1.72 -1.07
CA ALA A 106 8.86 -0.98 0.14
C ALA A 106 9.61 0.36 0.22
N LEU A 107 10.87 0.41 -0.21
CA LEU A 107 11.65 1.65 -0.28
C LEU A 107 11.10 2.61 -1.33
N LEU A 108 10.69 2.12 -2.50
CA LEU A 108 10.09 2.96 -3.55
C LEU A 108 8.72 3.50 -3.10
N GLU A 109 7.89 2.68 -2.48
CA GLU A 109 6.61 3.09 -1.92
C GLU A 109 6.78 4.13 -0.80
N ARG A 110 7.71 3.89 0.11
CA ARG A 110 8.05 4.84 1.18
C ARG A 110 8.56 6.17 0.63
N ARG A 111 9.43 6.14 -0.39
CA ARG A 111 9.92 7.37 -1.05
C ARG A 111 8.80 8.13 -1.74
N SER A 112 7.89 7.43 -2.41
CA SER A 112 6.72 8.03 -3.05
C SER A 112 5.78 8.67 -2.01
N ALA A 113 5.49 7.97 -0.92
CA ALA A 113 4.67 8.48 0.18
C ALA A 113 5.32 9.71 0.85
N LEU A 114 6.63 9.68 1.12
CA LEU A 114 7.37 10.82 1.67
C LEU A 114 7.36 12.04 0.75
N LYS A 115 7.51 11.84 -0.57
CA LYS A 115 7.43 12.95 -1.54
C LYS A 115 6.05 13.60 -1.52
N ARG A 116 4.97 12.80 -1.51
CA ARG A 116 3.60 13.31 -1.44
C ARG A 116 3.32 14.05 -0.13
N LEU A 117 3.80 13.50 0.99
CA LEU A 117 3.69 14.13 2.29
C LEU A 117 4.45 15.47 2.35
N ALA A 118 5.65 15.53 1.78
CA ALA A 118 6.43 16.76 1.70
C ALA A 118 5.73 17.84 0.84
N VAL A 119 5.16 17.47 -0.31
CA VAL A 119 4.40 18.39 -1.17
C VAL A 119 3.14 18.87 -0.45
N ALA A 120 2.40 17.98 0.21
CA ALA A 120 1.21 18.34 0.97
C ALA A 120 1.54 19.27 2.15
N GLY A 121 2.61 18.97 2.89
CA GLY A 121 3.08 19.79 4.02
C GLY A 121 3.55 21.17 3.57
N PHE A 122 4.31 21.25 2.48
CA PHE A 122 4.73 22.51 1.90
C PHE A 122 3.54 23.34 1.41
N GLY A 123 2.58 22.71 0.71
CA GLY A 123 1.37 23.38 0.25
C GLY A 123 0.51 23.89 1.42
N MET A 124 0.38 23.10 2.48
CA MET A 124 -0.33 23.52 3.71
C MET A 124 0.35 24.73 4.35
N MET A 125 1.68 24.74 4.44
CA MET A 125 2.44 25.86 4.99
C MET A 125 2.23 27.13 4.16
N GLN A 126 2.24 27.02 2.82
CA GLN A 126 1.98 28.15 1.93
C GLN A 126 0.56 28.71 2.08
N VAL A 127 -0.44 27.85 2.12
CA VAL A 127 -1.84 28.26 2.32
C VAL A 127 -2.01 28.97 3.68
N MET A 128 -1.40 28.44 4.74
CA MET A 128 -1.42 29.08 6.07
C MET A 128 -0.77 30.46 6.06
N MET A 129 0.36 30.61 5.34
CA MET A 129 1.05 31.89 5.21
C MET A 129 0.16 32.96 4.54
N PHE A 130 -0.63 32.59 3.54
CA PHE A 130 -1.56 33.50 2.87
C PHE A 130 -2.88 33.70 3.66
N ALA A 131 -3.32 32.70 4.42
CA ALA A 131 -4.53 32.78 5.23
C ALA A 131 -4.37 33.73 6.45
N LEU A 132 -3.16 33.77 7.03
CA LEU A 132 -2.88 34.61 8.20
C LEU A 132 -3.12 36.12 7.94
N PRO A 133 -2.55 36.72 6.87
CA PRO A 133 -2.84 38.10 6.48
C PRO A 133 -4.34 38.35 6.22
N LEU A 134 -5.03 37.40 5.58
CA LEU A 134 -6.47 37.54 5.32
C LEU A 134 -7.30 37.55 6.61
N TYR A 135 -6.89 36.76 7.62
CA TYR A 135 -7.55 36.72 8.90
C TYR A 135 -7.33 38.00 9.69
N VAL A 136 -6.07 38.48 9.78
CA VAL A 136 -5.72 39.73 10.47
C VAL A 136 -6.31 40.96 9.76
N ALA A 137 -6.31 40.95 8.42
CA ALA A 137 -6.84 42.02 7.59
C ALA A 137 -8.36 42.19 7.69
N HIS A 138 -9.08 41.16 8.13
CA HIS A 138 -10.50 41.29 8.45
C HIS A 138 -10.75 42.30 9.61
N GLN A 139 -9.77 42.47 10.50
CA GLN A 139 -9.81 43.40 11.60
C GLN A 139 -9.21 44.79 11.27
N SER A 140 -8.34 44.87 10.26
CA SER A 140 -7.55 46.11 9.96
C SER A 140 -7.92 46.83 8.66
N GLY A 141 -9.01 46.41 7.95
CA GLY A 141 -9.54 47.20 6.82
C GLY A 141 -8.69 47.10 5.54
N MET A 142 -8.26 45.93 5.14
CA MET A 142 -7.50 45.68 3.90
C MET A 142 -8.32 46.04 2.65
N GLU A 143 -7.66 46.65 1.68
CA GLU A 143 -8.25 47.03 0.39
C GLU A 143 -8.83 45.82 -0.35
N PRO A 144 -10.01 45.90 -0.99
CA PRO A 144 -10.68 44.78 -1.64
C PRO A 144 -9.83 44.03 -2.69
N GLY A 145 -9.03 44.77 -3.45
CA GLY A 145 -8.15 44.20 -4.47
C GLY A 145 -7.05 43.28 -3.92
N MET A 146 -6.49 43.63 -2.76
CA MET A 146 -5.47 42.80 -2.10
C MET A 146 -6.09 41.48 -1.56
N ARG A 147 -7.29 41.52 -1.07
CA ARG A 147 -8.02 40.33 -0.60
C ARG A 147 -8.30 39.34 -1.72
N GLU A 148 -8.75 39.81 -2.88
CA GLU A 148 -8.99 39.00 -4.07
C GLU A 148 -7.68 38.38 -4.58
N PHE A 149 -6.60 39.15 -4.59
CA PHE A 149 -5.28 38.63 -4.98
C PHE A 149 -4.83 37.45 -4.08
N PHE A 150 -4.90 37.56 -2.76
CA PHE A 150 -4.52 36.47 -1.84
C PHE A 150 -5.42 35.25 -1.99
N ARG A 151 -6.72 35.42 -2.24
CA ARG A 151 -7.65 34.32 -2.52
C ARG A 151 -7.28 33.58 -3.81
N LEU A 152 -6.98 34.32 -4.86
CA LEU A 152 -6.62 33.75 -6.16
C LEU A 152 -5.28 32.97 -6.08
N VAL A 153 -4.29 33.52 -5.41
CA VAL A 153 -3.00 32.85 -5.19
C VAL A 153 -3.17 31.59 -4.35
N SER A 154 -3.95 31.64 -3.26
CA SER A 154 -4.22 30.48 -2.43
C SER A 154 -4.93 29.37 -3.21
N MET A 155 -5.90 29.72 -4.05
CA MET A 155 -6.61 28.77 -4.92
C MET A 155 -5.66 28.14 -5.93
N LEU A 156 -4.80 28.94 -6.58
CA LEU A 156 -3.84 28.48 -7.57
C LEU A 156 -2.83 27.49 -6.99
N VAL A 157 -2.41 27.69 -5.75
CA VAL A 157 -1.49 26.78 -5.03
C VAL A 157 -2.21 25.53 -4.56
N SER A 158 -3.46 25.65 -4.08
CA SER A 158 -4.21 24.53 -3.50
C SER A 158 -4.60 23.49 -4.54
N ILE A 159 -4.96 23.90 -5.77
CA ILE A 159 -5.40 22.99 -6.84
C ILE A 159 -4.35 21.92 -7.17
N PRO A 160 -3.10 22.27 -7.57
CA PRO A 160 -2.10 21.26 -7.90
C PRO A 160 -1.69 20.41 -6.71
N VAL A 161 -1.67 20.98 -5.49
CA VAL A 161 -1.37 20.20 -4.27
C VAL A 161 -2.45 19.16 -4.01
N ALA A 162 -3.73 19.53 -4.12
CA ALA A 162 -4.86 18.62 -3.91
C ALA A 162 -4.85 17.49 -4.95
N PHE A 163 -4.62 17.80 -6.23
CA PHE A 163 -4.56 16.77 -7.27
C PHE A 163 -3.35 15.86 -7.12
N TYR A 164 -2.19 16.38 -6.81
CA TYR A 164 -0.98 15.57 -6.67
C TYR A 164 -1.00 14.69 -5.41
N ALA A 165 -1.37 15.27 -4.26
CA ALA A 165 -1.43 14.53 -2.99
C ALA A 165 -2.64 13.59 -2.92
N GLY A 166 -3.77 13.96 -3.54
CA GLY A 166 -5.02 13.19 -3.55
C GLY A 166 -5.08 12.07 -4.59
N TRP A 167 -4.18 12.04 -5.58
CA TRP A 167 -4.18 11.07 -6.68
C TRP A 167 -4.40 9.60 -6.27
N PRO A 168 -3.80 9.08 -5.16
CA PRO A 168 -4.02 7.68 -4.77
C PRO A 168 -5.39 7.39 -4.18
N PHE A 169 -6.23 8.40 -3.94
CA PHE A 169 -7.57 8.23 -3.37
C PHE A 169 -8.68 8.30 -4.43
N TYR A 170 -8.36 8.64 -5.66
CA TYR A 170 -9.23 8.62 -6.84
C TYR A 170 -8.94 7.39 -7.69
#